data_d5914cb9ad85778b9846c94e8247dd37
#
_entry.id   d5914cb9ad85778b9846c94e8247dd37
#
_cell.length_a   1.000
_cell.length_b   1.000
_cell.length_c   1.000
_cell.angle_alpha   90.00
_cell.angle_beta   90.00
_cell.angle_gamma   90.00
#
_symmetry.space_group_name_H-M   'P 1'
#
loop_
_entity.id
_entity.type
_entity.pdbx_description
1 polymer ?
#
loop_
_entity_poly.entity_id
_entity_poly.type
_entity_poly.pdbx_seq_one_letter_code
_entity_poly.pdbx_strand_id
1 'polypeptide(L)'
;ALSMLKDMPVAYNLNLIVLDREGRCALVETLDGRMAVKAIDSDSGEQALYATNHPVLEELIPYEPKAFVHSIRRYDNITAFLERHKKGITAGQLKDFFLTPYPEGLSCSYYSQFFGTTKTMVLDPVRGSLSLCWGGRPENGWHDFNFSDPFPQETAAIEIHNQTADPSIFAYRSLV
;
A
#
# COMPACT_ATOMS: atom_id res chain seq x y z
N ALA A 1 -7.04 15.61 9.49
CA ALA A 1 -7.36 14.30 8.91
C ALA A 1 -7.72 13.27 9.99
N LEU A 2 -6.86 12.97 10.98
CA LEU A 2 -7.12 11.93 11.99
C LEU A 2 -8.41 12.15 12.80
N SER A 3 -8.73 13.39 13.19
CA SER A 3 -9.98 13.71 13.88
C SER A 3 -11.21 13.40 13.02
N MET A 4 -11.13 13.66 11.72
CA MET A 4 -12.23 13.35 10.80
C MET A 4 -12.42 11.83 10.67
N LEU A 5 -11.33 11.06 10.60
CA LEU A 5 -11.41 9.59 10.50
C LEU A 5 -12.08 8.96 11.72
N LYS A 6 -11.91 9.54 12.91
CA LYS A 6 -12.56 9.07 14.14
C LYS A 6 -14.09 9.11 14.09
N ASP A 7 -14.62 10.11 13.40
CA ASP A 7 -16.04 10.39 13.32
C ASP A 7 -16.68 9.80 12.02
N MET A 8 -15.87 9.24 11.13
CA MET A 8 -16.36 8.63 9.90
C MET A 8 -16.83 7.20 10.14
N PRO A 9 -18.04 6.83 9.66
CA PRO A 9 -18.45 5.45 9.62
C PRO A 9 -17.59 4.69 8.60
N VAL A 10 -16.67 3.86 9.07
CA VAL A 10 -15.83 3.03 8.21
C VAL A 10 -16.50 1.68 8.00
N ALA A 11 -16.95 1.41 6.78
CA ALA A 11 -17.71 0.20 6.45
C ALA A 11 -16.82 -1.04 6.22
N TYR A 12 -15.50 -0.87 6.10
CA TYR A 12 -14.55 -1.94 5.79
C TYR A 12 -13.34 -1.88 6.71
N ASN A 13 -12.69 -3.03 6.87
CA ASN A 13 -11.37 -3.09 7.48
C ASN A 13 -10.37 -2.47 6.51
N LEU A 14 -9.71 -1.40 6.93
CA LEU A 14 -8.79 -0.63 6.09
C LEU A 14 -7.49 -0.36 6.83
N ASN A 15 -6.39 -0.42 6.09
CA ASN A 15 -5.10 0.12 6.48
C ASN A 15 -4.85 1.38 5.66
N LEU A 16 -4.88 2.53 6.31
CA LEU A 16 -4.71 3.83 5.69
C LEU A 16 -3.39 4.44 6.12
N ILE A 17 -2.63 4.97 5.17
CA ILE A 17 -1.46 5.81 5.47
C ILE A 17 -1.82 7.26 5.15
N VAL A 18 -1.74 8.10 6.16
CA VAL A 18 -2.00 9.53 6.05
C VAL A 18 -0.66 10.25 6.16
N LEU A 19 -0.32 11.03 5.15
CA LEU A 19 0.94 11.77 5.08
C LEU A 19 0.65 13.23 4.73
N ASP A 20 1.28 14.17 5.42
CA ASP A 20 1.20 15.60 5.09
C ASP A 20 2.51 16.12 4.50
N ARG A 21 2.47 17.41 4.06
CA ARG A 21 3.65 18.04 3.45
C ARG A 21 4.76 18.39 4.43
N GLU A 22 4.49 18.37 5.73
CA GLU A 22 5.47 18.55 6.79
C GLU A 22 6.17 17.24 7.18
N GLY A 23 5.81 16.12 6.52
CA GLY A 23 6.39 14.81 6.76
C GLY A 23 5.80 14.06 7.96
N ARG A 24 4.73 14.58 8.57
CA ARG A 24 4.00 13.82 9.60
C ARG A 24 3.23 12.70 8.95
N CYS A 25 3.42 11.49 9.43
CA CYS A 25 2.80 10.30 8.87
C CYS A 25 2.06 9.51 9.95
N ALA A 26 0.94 8.92 9.58
CA ALA A 26 0.19 8.02 10.45
C ALA A 26 -0.32 6.80 9.68
N LEU A 27 -0.13 5.62 10.25
CA LEU A 27 -0.86 4.41 9.89
C LEU A 27 -2.13 4.38 10.74
N VAL A 28 -3.26 4.27 10.08
CA VAL A 28 -4.57 4.11 10.71
C VAL A 28 -5.14 2.78 10.26
N GLU A 29 -5.38 1.90 11.20
CA GLU A 29 -6.05 0.63 10.95
C GLU A 29 -7.45 0.65 11.54
N THR A 30 -8.42 0.17 10.75
CA THR A 30 -9.81 0.04 11.17
C THR A 30 -10.24 -1.41 11.06
N LEU A 31 -10.94 -1.90 12.07
CA LEU A 31 -11.41 -3.28 12.15
C LEU A 31 -12.69 -3.35 12.99
N ASP A 32 -13.81 -3.67 12.35
CA ASP A 32 -15.09 -3.90 13.02
C ASP A 32 -15.45 -2.78 14.04
N GLY A 33 -15.44 -1.52 13.55
CA GLY A 33 -15.75 -0.35 14.39
C GLY A 33 -14.62 0.07 15.35
N ARG A 34 -13.51 -0.65 15.39
CA ARG A 34 -12.31 -0.27 16.15
C ARG A 34 -11.36 0.53 15.28
N MET A 35 -10.51 1.31 15.90
CA MET A 35 -9.47 2.06 15.22
C MET A 35 -8.21 2.09 16.07
N ALA A 36 -7.07 1.74 15.47
CA ALA A 36 -5.74 1.94 16.02
C ALA A 36 -4.95 2.92 15.16
N VAL A 37 -4.04 3.67 15.77
CA VAL A 37 -3.25 4.70 15.09
C VAL A 37 -1.81 4.67 15.58
N LYS A 38 -0.87 4.51 14.64
CA LYS A 38 0.56 4.72 14.88
C LYS A 38 1.01 5.95 14.08
N ALA A 39 1.51 6.97 14.76
CA ALA A 39 2.01 8.18 14.11
C ALA A 39 3.53 8.31 14.26
N ILE A 40 4.16 8.84 13.24
CA ILE A 40 5.59 9.22 13.22
C ILE A 40 5.74 10.63 12.67
N ASP A 41 6.81 11.29 13.06
CA ASP A 41 7.24 12.61 12.58
C ASP A 41 8.77 12.65 12.40
N SER A 42 9.32 13.84 12.14
CA SER A 42 10.76 14.03 11.93
C SER A 42 11.63 13.62 13.12
N ASP A 43 11.07 13.62 14.33
CA ASP A 43 11.79 13.32 15.56
C ASP A 43 11.67 11.84 15.95
N SER A 44 10.85 11.09 15.24
CA SER A 44 10.68 9.66 15.42
C SER A 44 11.92 8.89 14.93
N GLY A 45 12.32 7.86 15.64
CA GLY A 45 13.37 6.95 15.17
C GLY A 45 12.95 6.11 13.96
N GLU A 46 11.66 5.99 13.72
CA GLU A 46 11.09 5.33 12.53
C GLU A 46 10.95 6.32 11.39
N GLN A 47 11.33 5.90 10.18
CA GLN A 47 11.28 6.73 8.98
C GLN A 47 10.26 6.25 7.94
N ALA A 48 9.54 5.16 8.22
CA ALA A 48 8.53 4.61 7.32
C ALA A 48 7.41 3.93 8.10
N LEU A 49 6.19 4.11 7.62
CA LEU A 49 5.03 3.30 7.99
C LEU A 49 4.54 2.53 6.78
N TYR A 50 4.15 1.29 6.99
CA TYR A 50 3.67 0.43 5.92
C TYR A 50 2.69 -0.62 6.45
N ALA A 51 1.81 -1.05 5.58
CA ALA A 51 0.83 -2.08 5.85
C ALA A 51 0.50 -2.86 4.57
N THR A 52 -0.16 -4.00 4.72
CA THR A 52 -0.77 -4.76 3.64
C THR A 52 -2.23 -5.03 3.97
N ASN A 53 -2.76 -6.22 3.74
CA ASN A 53 -4.19 -6.52 3.95
C ASN A 53 -4.46 -7.28 5.26
N HIS A 54 -3.73 -6.93 6.33
CA HIS A 54 -3.96 -7.49 7.66
C HIS A 54 -3.54 -6.46 8.72
N PRO A 55 -4.07 -6.54 9.95
CA PRO A 55 -3.65 -5.65 11.02
C PRO A 55 -2.19 -5.91 11.41
N VAL A 56 -1.46 -4.83 11.61
CA VAL A 56 -0.06 -4.86 12.07
C VAL A 56 0.10 -4.14 13.41
N LEU A 57 -0.91 -3.37 13.84
CA LEU A 57 -0.93 -2.73 15.15
C LEU A 57 -1.41 -3.72 16.21
N GLU A 58 -0.64 -3.82 17.29
CA GLU A 58 -0.86 -4.83 18.35
C GLU A 58 -2.28 -4.77 18.94
N GLU A 59 -2.90 -3.60 18.96
CA GLU A 59 -4.25 -3.40 19.49
C GLU A 59 -5.32 -4.12 18.67
N LEU A 60 -5.08 -4.37 17.38
CA LEU A 60 -6.09 -5.00 16.50
C LEU A 60 -5.80 -6.47 16.18
N ILE A 61 -4.56 -6.93 16.29
CA ILE A 61 -4.18 -8.33 16.02
C ILE A 61 -5.05 -9.35 16.77
N PRO A 62 -5.42 -9.14 18.07
CA PRO A 62 -6.27 -10.10 18.78
C PRO A 62 -7.67 -10.28 18.18
N TYR A 63 -8.17 -9.32 17.42
CA TYR A 63 -9.48 -9.36 16.78
C TYR A 63 -9.46 -9.97 15.38
N GLU A 64 -8.30 -9.95 14.70
CA GLU A 64 -8.04 -10.63 13.44
C GLU A 64 -6.68 -11.33 13.48
N PRO A 65 -6.55 -12.46 14.24
CA PRO A 65 -5.27 -13.10 14.51
C PRO A 65 -4.73 -13.94 13.36
N LYS A 66 -5.37 -13.89 12.18
CA LYS A 66 -4.96 -14.63 10.98
C LYS A 66 -4.99 -13.74 9.76
N ALA A 67 -4.05 -13.95 8.87
CA ALA A 67 -3.98 -13.24 7.61
C ALA A 67 -3.72 -14.20 6.44
N PHE A 68 -4.06 -13.76 5.23
CA PHE A 68 -3.70 -14.48 4.03
C PHE A 68 -2.17 -14.53 3.84
N VAL A 69 -1.67 -15.66 3.39
CA VAL A 69 -0.24 -15.88 3.11
C VAL A 69 0.31 -14.79 2.18
N HIS A 70 -0.43 -14.42 1.13
CA HIS A 70 0.00 -13.35 0.23
C HIS A 70 0.13 -11.98 0.91
N SER A 71 -0.69 -11.69 1.93
CA SER A 71 -0.62 -10.43 2.67
C SER A 71 0.63 -10.38 3.54
N ILE A 72 0.90 -11.45 4.29
CA ILE A 72 2.10 -11.60 5.12
C ILE A 72 3.36 -11.51 4.23
N ARG A 73 3.40 -12.28 3.13
CA ARG A 73 4.55 -12.29 2.24
C ARG A 73 4.88 -10.91 1.66
N ARG A 74 3.87 -10.14 1.25
CA ARG A 74 4.08 -8.77 0.77
C ARG A 74 4.58 -7.84 1.87
N TYR A 75 4.08 -8.01 3.10
CA TYR A 75 4.57 -7.28 4.25
C TYR A 75 6.07 -7.56 4.52
N ASP A 76 6.47 -8.83 4.50
CA ASP A 76 7.87 -9.24 4.64
C ASP A 76 8.76 -8.66 3.52
N ASN A 77 8.25 -8.60 2.29
CA ASN A 77 8.97 -8.00 1.16
C ASN A 77 9.18 -6.49 1.36
N ILE A 78 8.18 -5.76 1.90
CA ILE A 78 8.34 -4.34 2.24
C ILE A 78 9.42 -4.17 3.32
N THR A 79 9.35 -4.96 4.37
CA THR A 79 10.35 -4.94 5.46
C THR A 79 11.76 -5.15 4.92
N ALA A 80 11.95 -6.20 4.10
CA ALA A 80 13.23 -6.50 3.50
C ALA A 80 13.71 -5.41 2.52
N PHE A 81 12.80 -4.76 1.80
CA PHE A 81 13.13 -3.64 0.92
C PHE A 81 13.60 -2.43 1.73
N LEU A 82 12.89 -2.04 2.78
CA LEU A 82 13.25 -0.93 3.66
C LEU A 82 14.60 -1.17 4.36
N GLU A 83 14.84 -2.38 4.85
CA GLU A 83 16.10 -2.79 5.47
C GLU A 83 17.31 -2.62 4.52
N ARG A 84 17.16 -2.97 3.25
CA ARG A 84 18.20 -2.79 2.24
C ARG A 84 18.46 -1.33 1.87
N HIS A 85 17.49 -0.46 2.10
CA HIS A 85 17.53 0.95 1.68
C HIS A 85 17.54 1.95 2.85
N LYS A 86 18.06 1.55 4.01
CA LYS A 86 18.13 2.39 5.23
C LYS A 86 18.77 3.78 5.03
N LYS A 87 19.59 3.95 3.99
CA LYS A 87 20.26 5.23 3.67
C LYS A 87 19.42 6.18 2.83
N GLY A 88 18.24 5.76 2.43
CA GLY A 88 17.30 6.51 1.63
C GLY A 88 16.76 5.72 0.44
N ILE A 89 15.58 6.08 0.01
CA ILE A 89 14.85 5.46 -1.09
C ILE A 89 14.56 6.54 -2.13
N THR A 90 14.95 6.31 -3.37
CA THR A 90 14.55 7.17 -4.49
C THR A 90 13.14 6.82 -4.97
N ALA A 91 12.45 7.78 -5.59
CA ALA A 91 11.14 7.53 -6.20
C ALA A 91 11.20 6.44 -7.27
N GLY A 92 12.29 6.33 -8.03
CA GLY A 92 12.51 5.27 -9.01
C GLY A 92 12.55 3.89 -8.35
N GLN A 93 13.37 3.72 -7.31
CA GLN A 93 13.45 2.47 -6.57
C GLN A 93 12.10 2.05 -5.95
N LEU A 94 11.31 3.02 -5.47
CA LEU A 94 9.99 2.75 -4.93
C LEU A 94 9.01 2.33 -6.04
N LYS A 95 9.04 3.02 -7.20
CA LYS A 95 8.24 2.69 -8.38
C LYS A 95 8.55 1.27 -8.88
N ASP A 96 9.82 0.91 -8.99
CA ASP A 96 10.26 -0.43 -9.44
C ASP A 96 9.83 -1.51 -8.45
N PHE A 97 10.00 -1.27 -7.15
CA PHE A 97 9.60 -2.23 -6.13
C PHE A 97 8.08 -2.47 -6.11
N PHE A 98 7.28 -1.42 -6.26
CA PHE A 98 5.81 -1.55 -6.27
C PHE A 98 5.30 -2.34 -7.47
N LEU A 99 6.01 -2.30 -8.61
CA LEU A 99 5.66 -3.05 -9.82
C LEU A 99 6.33 -4.44 -9.89
N THR A 100 7.23 -4.76 -8.96
CA THR A 100 7.82 -6.10 -8.87
C THR A 100 6.72 -7.13 -8.60
N PRO A 101 6.60 -8.19 -9.43
CA PRO A 101 5.57 -9.20 -9.25
C PRO A 101 5.69 -9.97 -7.94
N TYR A 102 4.56 -10.39 -7.39
CA TYR A 102 4.49 -11.39 -6.33
C TYR A 102 5.01 -12.75 -6.88
N PRO A 103 5.74 -13.56 -6.10
CA PRO A 103 5.98 -13.47 -4.65
C PRO A 103 7.20 -12.63 -4.20
N GLU A 104 8.00 -12.10 -5.11
CA GLU A 104 9.21 -11.32 -4.80
C GLU A 104 8.91 -9.86 -4.48
N GLY A 105 7.79 -9.34 -4.97
CA GLY A 105 7.35 -7.96 -4.80
C GLY A 105 5.90 -7.84 -4.35
N LEU A 106 5.25 -6.76 -4.78
CA LEU A 106 3.92 -6.37 -4.31
C LEU A 106 2.81 -6.56 -5.35
N SER A 107 3.16 -6.54 -6.64
CA SER A 107 2.18 -6.58 -7.72
C SER A 107 1.59 -7.98 -7.91
N CYS A 108 0.27 -8.07 -7.93
CA CYS A 108 -0.46 -9.32 -8.16
C CYS A 108 -1.24 -9.25 -9.47
N SER A 109 -1.34 -10.37 -10.20
CA SER A 109 -1.95 -10.44 -11.53
C SER A 109 -2.93 -11.63 -11.65
N TYR A 110 -3.74 -11.85 -10.61
CA TYR A 110 -4.68 -12.98 -10.53
C TYR A 110 -6.12 -12.50 -10.74
N TYR A 111 -6.37 -11.76 -11.81
CA TYR A 111 -7.62 -11.02 -12.04
C TYR A 111 -8.83 -11.93 -12.18
N SER A 112 -8.67 -13.14 -12.77
CA SER A 112 -9.75 -14.15 -12.84
C SER A 112 -10.17 -14.68 -11.46
N GLN A 113 -9.34 -14.47 -10.45
CA GLN A 113 -9.59 -14.82 -9.06
C GLN A 113 -9.97 -13.60 -8.21
N PHE A 114 -10.31 -12.49 -8.86
CA PHE A 114 -10.65 -11.21 -8.24
C PHE A 114 -9.52 -10.63 -7.36
N PHE A 115 -8.28 -11.00 -7.66
CA PHE A 115 -7.10 -10.55 -6.92
C PHE A 115 -6.00 -10.07 -7.88
N GLY A 116 -5.95 -8.77 -8.07
CA GLY A 116 -4.96 -8.16 -8.98
C GLY A 116 -4.74 -6.68 -8.67
N THR A 117 -3.53 -6.22 -8.96
CA THR A 117 -3.15 -4.81 -8.83
C THR A 117 -3.79 -4.03 -9.98
N THR A 118 -4.77 -3.21 -9.68
CA THR A 118 -5.46 -2.40 -10.68
C THR A 118 -4.78 -1.06 -10.94
N LYS A 119 -4.08 -0.55 -9.94
CA LYS A 119 -3.32 0.70 -10.02
C LYS A 119 -2.24 0.73 -8.94
N THR A 120 -1.14 1.39 -9.25
CA THR A 120 -0.04 1.69 -8.33
C THR A 120 0.19 3.19 -8.34
N MET A 121 0.33 3.79 -7.16
CA MET A 121 0.47 5.24 -7.01
C MET A 121 1.67 5.57 -6.14
N VAL A 122 2.42 6.59 -6.54
CA VAL A 122 3.46 7.23 -5.73
C VAL A 122 3.12 8.71 -5.62
N LEU A 123 2.87 9.16 -4.39
CA LEU A 123 2.51 10.54 -4.09
C LEU A 123 3.69 11.27 -3.44
N ASP A 124 3.91 12.50 -3.87
CA ASP A 124 4.83 13.44 -3.22
C ASP A 124 4.02 14.64 -2.70
N PRO A 125 3.65 14.67 -1.43
CA PRO A 125 2.84 15.75 -0.87
C PRO A 125 3.59 17.09 -0.79
N VAL A 126 4.92 17.08 -0.75
CA VAL A 126 5.73 18.31 -0.75
C VAL A 126 5.67 19.00 -2.11
N ARG A 127 5.80 18.21 -3.18
CA ARG A 127 5.70 18.72 -4.56
C ARG A 127 4.26 18.84 -5.06
N GLY A 128 3.30 18.24 -4.37
CA GLY A 128 1.91 18.17 -4.81
C GLY A 128 1.73 17.37 -6.07
N SER A 129 2.46 16.26 -6.20
CA SER A 129 2.46 15.41 -7.40
C SER A 129 2.07 13.96 -7.10
N LEU A 130 1.54 13.30 -8.12
CA LEU A 130 1.16 11.91 -8.14
C LEU A 130 1.74 11.24 -9.40
N SER A 131 2.43 10.12 -9.21
CA SER A 131 2.74 9.19 -10.31
C SER A 131 1.81 8.00 -10.22
N LEU A 132 1.14 7.66 -11.32
CA LEU A 132 0.15 6.57 -11.41
C LEU A 132 0.59 5.59 -12.51
N CYS A 133 0.61 4.30 -12.18
CA CYS A 133 0.74 3.20 -13.14
C CYS A 133 -0.50 2.32 -13.05
N TRP A 134 -1.13 2.05 -14.18
CA TRP A 134 -2.30 1.18 -14.26
C TRP A 134 -1.90 -0.29 -14.39
N GLY A 135 -2.71 -1.19 -13.80
CA GLY A 135 -2.55 -2.64 -13.96
C GLY A 135 -1.29 -3.25 -13.34
N GLY A 136 -0.58 -2.51 -12.47
CA GLY A 136 0.60 -3.02 -11.74
C GLY A 136 1.73 -3.53 -12.64
N ARG A 137 1.87 -3.02 -13.88
CA ARG A 137 2.85 -3.46 -14.87
C ARG A 137 3.69 -2.32 -15.41
N PRO A 138 5.03 -2.49 -15.50
CA PRO A 138 5.92 -1.46 -16.05
C PRO A 138 5.58 -1.06 -17.49
N GLU A 139 5.07 -1.99 -18.29
CA GLU A 139 4.73 -1.78 -19.72
C GLU A 139 3.60 -0.77 -19.90
N ASN A 140 2.73 -0.60 -18.91
CA ASN A 140 1.67 0.42 -18.94
C ASN A 140 2.20 1.84 -18.66
N GLY A 141 3.47 1.96 -18.24
CA GLY A 141 4.12 3.23 -17.97
C GLY A 141 3.61 3.97 -16.72
N TRP A 142 4.35 4.99 -16.35
CA TRP A 142 3.97 5.91 -15.28
C TRP A 142 3.43 7.20 -15.87
N HIS A 143 2.26 7.63 -15.40
CA HIS A 143 1.64 8.90 -15.74
C HIS A 143 1.79 9.84 -14.56
N ASP A 144 2.45 10.98 -14.78
CA ASP A 144 2.70 11.96 -13.73
C ASP A 144 1.66 13.08 -13.80
N PHE A 145 1.09 13.41 -12.64
CA PHE A 145 0.09 14.45 -12.46
C PHE A 145 0.57 15.45 -11.41
N ASN A 146 0.20 16.70 -11.58
CA ASN A 146 0.37 17.71 -10.56
C ASN A 146 -1.02 18.11 -10.04
N PHE A 147 -1.18 18.25 -8.73
CA PHE A 147 -2.47 18.57 -8.11
C PHE A 147 -2.98 19.97 -8.45
N SER A 148 -2.09 20.86 -8.93
CA SER A 148 -2.48 22.18 -9.42
C SER A 148 -3.04 22.17 -10.84
N ASP A 149 -2.84 21.10 -11.59
CA ASP A 149 -3.22 21.02 -13.00
C ASP A 149 -4.61 20.40 -13.15
N PRO A 150 -5.36 20.76 -14.21
CA PRO A 150 -6.61 20.08 -14.53
C PRO A 150 -6.35 18.58 -14.78
N PHE A 151 -7.19 17.72 -14.23
CA PHE A 151 -7.09 16.29 -14.49
C PHE A 151 -7.38 16.02 -15.97
N PRO A 152 -6.51 15.29 -16.70
CA PRO A 152 -6.74 15.02 -18.10
C PRO A 152 -7.98 14.14 -18.28
N GLN A 153 -8.82 14.47 -19.24
CA GLN A 153 -10.02 13.69 -19.62
C GLN A 153 -9.69 12.73 -20.77
N GLU A 154 -8.61 12.00 -20.63
CA GLU A 154 -8.17 11.05 -21.65
C GLU A 154 -8.58 9.63 -21.28
N THR A 155 -8.94 8.85 -22.29
CA THR A 155 -9.16 7.41 -22.15
C THR A 155 -7.88 6.70 -22.56
N ALA A 156 -7.31 5.90 -21.67
CA ALA A 156 -6.16 5.06 -21.96
C ALA A 156 -6.56 3.59 -22.02
N ALA A 157 -6.02 2.86 -23.00
CA ALA A 157 -6.03 1.41 -22.99
C ALA A 157 -4.84 0.91 -22.15
N ILE A 158 -5.08 -0.08 -21.29
CA ILE A 158 -4.04 -0.69 -20.48
C ILE A 158 -3.95 -2.18 -20.79
N GLU A 159 -2.75 -2.72 -20.67
CA GLU A 159 -2.51 -4.15 -20.81
C GLU A 159 -2.66 -4.84 -19.46
N ILE A 160 -3.52 -5.87 -19.40
CA ILE A 160 -3.73 -6.68 -18.21
C ILE A 160 -3.33 -8.12 -18.54
N HIS A 161 -2.32 -8.62 -17.83
CA HIS A 161 -1.93 -10.03 -17.90
C HIS A 161 -2.51 -10.77 -16.71
N ASN A 162 -3.39 -11.75 -17.00
CA ASN A 162 -3.93 -12.60 -15.96
C ASN A 162 -3.06 -13.85 -15.79
N GLN A 163 -2.70 -14.13 -14.54
CA GLN A 163 -2.05 -15.35 -14.11
C GLN A 163 -3.00 -16.15 -13.23
N THR A 164 -2.75 -17.45 -13.11
CA THR A 164 -3.45 -18.29 -12.13
C THR A 164 -2.60 -18.39 -10.88
N ALA A 165 -3.17 -18.02 -9.74
CA ALA A 165 -2.49 -18.14 -8.47
C ALA A 165 -2.43 -19.59 -8.00
N ASP A 166 -1.38 -19.95 -7.28
CA ASP A 166 -1.39 -21.12 -6.43
C ASP A 166 -2.41 -20.88 -5.30
N PRO A 167 -3.37 -21.81 -5.09
CA PRO A 167 -4.38 -21.64 -4.03
C PRO A 167 -3.81 -21.41 -2.63
N SER A 168 -2.60 -21.87 -2.36
CA SER A 168 -1.94 -21.70 -1.07
C SER A 168 -1.70 -20.24 -0.67
N ILE A 169 -1.64 -19.30 -1.64
CA ILE A 169 -1.50 -17.89 -1.32
C ILE A 169 -2.73 -17.30 -0.61
N PHE A 170 -3.90 -17.92 -0.81
CA PHE A 170 -5.15 -17.57 -0.14
C PHE A 170 -5.41 -18.37 1.15
N ALA A 171 -4.48 -19.21 1.55
CA ALA A 171 -4.54 -19.85 2.86
C ALA A 171 -4.32 -18.82 3.99
N TYR A 172 -4.95 -19.08 5.14
CA TYR A 172 -4.74 -18.28 6.34
C TYR A 172 -3.53 -18.78 7.13
N ARG A 173 -2.76 -17.85 7.70
CA ARG A 173 -1.66 -18.08 8.63
C ARG A 173 -1.89 -17.26 9.89
N SER A 174 -1.47 -17.81 11.04
CA SER A 174 -1.49 -17.06 12.30
C SER A 174 -0.53 -15.88 12.27
N LEU A 175 -0.94 -14.78 12.90
CA LEU A 175 -0.11 -13.59 13.18
C LEU A 175 0.54 -13.64 14.58
N VAL A 176 0.13 -14.59 15.40
CA VAL A 176 0.61 -14.85 16.75
C VAL A 176 1.10 -16.28 16.91
#